data_8ac1bcde2caee98d645971d68569b0fd
#
_entry.id   8ac1bcde2caee98d645971d68569b0fd
#
_cell.length_a   1.000
_cell.length_b   1.000
_cell.length_c   1.000
_cell.angle_alpha   90.00
_cell.angle_beta   90.00
_cell.angle_gamma   90.00
#
_symmetry.space_group_name_H-M   'P 1'
#
loop_
_entity.id
_entity.type
_entity.pdbx_description
1 polymer ?
#
loop_
_entity_poly.entity_id
_entity_poly.type
_entity_poly.pdbx_seq_one_letter_code
_entity_poly.pdbx_strand_id
1 'polypeptide(L)'
;NNKKYQFWNIKALYALVLQALKHWDVLEILINESKILVNEPKFNEWHVRILITELIFGKKEIDSDNTFVQTILKYEDKFKEVVASKPVQKILLKYNEPISDIKVRYVRVNTIKDDVESVIGYFSEEGWQLLETADSYQSYLDQLRELKPGGDQFLQDFHIPEVLVFPPGTALYQHHLYKNGTLHFMDKSSCLAPYLLRPHAHSTVLDMCAAPGLKTIQLAGTAQSGKVYAVEKDEGRFQSLKEMIANSGADNVVTLHSDVTKLSLEKYSDVEYILLDPTCSGSGMRDRQPRSSLHSSSDKDRLYKLQGFQLTLIRFAFTKFPAAKRVVYSTCSLNVEENEEVVQAALNSKHHEFQLVNVSKKLPGWKSFGSEDFEFGTECIYSRPETDLTNGFFVAVFERKKHYSRDDTRSVPENNQDYIEDMNKKV
;
A
#
# COMPACT_ATOMS: atom_id res chain seq x y z
N ASN A 1 26.57 4.86 -17.33
CA ASN A 1 27.57 4.01 -18.01
C ASN A 1 28.54 3.37 -17.01
N ASN A 2 28.09 2.41 -16.21
CA ASN A 2 28.95 1.69 -15.27
C ASN A 2 29.16 0.26 -15.78
N LYS A 3 30.10 0.06 -16.73
CA LYS A 3 30.56 -1.26 -17.20
C LYS A 3 31.08 -2.19 -16.08
N LYS A 4 31.32 -1.67 -14.88
CA LYS A 4 31.90 -2.39 -13.72
C LYS A 4 30.96 -3.42 -13.10
N TYR A 5 29.65 -3.36 -13.36
CA TYR A 5 28.64 -4.22 -12.72
C TYR A 5 27.94 -5.18 -13.67
N GLN A 6 28.38 -5.30 -14.91
CA GLN A 6 27.76 -6.15 -15.96
C GLN A 6 27.77 -7.64 -15.64
N PHE A 7 28.62 -8.08 -14.71
CA PHE A 7 28.78 -9.50 -14.30
C PHE A 7 28.09 -9.84 -12.97
N TRP A 8 27.41 -8.90 -12.35
CA TRP A 8 26.77 -9.15 -11.06
C TRP A 8 25.36 -9.77 -11.24
N ASN A 9 25.10 -10.86 -10.56
CA ASN A 9 23.75 -11.38 -10.48
C ASN A 9 22.95 -10.50 -9.52
N ILE A 10 22.33 -9.44 -10.09
CA ILE A 10 21.54 -8.44 -9.34
C ILE A 10 20.42 -9.10 -8.54
N LYS A 11 19.80 -10.18 -9.09
CA LYS A 11 18.73 -10.90 -8.39
C LYS A 11 19.26 -11.62 -7.13
N ALA A 12 20.42 -12.26 -7.24
CA ALA A 12 21.05 -12.92 -6.09
C ALA A 12 21.49 -11.91 -5.04
N LEU A 13 22.08 -10.77 -5.46
CA LEU A 13 22.47 -9.70 -4.54
C LEU A 13 21.24 -9.12 -3.82
N TYR A 14 20.16 -8.87 -4.55
CA TYR A 14 18.91 -8.38 -3.97
C TYR A 14 18.32 -9.37 -2.96
N ALA A 15 18.31 -10.67 -3.28
CA ALA A 15 17.84 -11.71 -2.37
C ALA A 15 18.69 -11.76 -1.09
N LEU A 16 20.00 -11.62 -1.21
CA LEU A 16 20.92 -11.62 -0.07
C LEU A 16 20.71 -10.38 0.83
N VAL A 17 20.53 -9.20 0.25
CA VAL A 17 20.21 -7.98 1.00
C VAL A 17 18.89 -8.13 1.74
N LEU A 18 17.86 -8.69 1.11
CA LEU A 18 16.58 -8.96 1.76
C LEU A 18 16.72 -9.95 2.92
N GLN A 19 17.53 -10.99 2.78
CA GLN A 19 17.82 -11.93 3.88
C GLN A 19 18.56 -11.22 5.03
N ALA A 20 19.52 -10.35 4.74
CA ALA A 20 20.20 -9.57 5.76
C ALA A 20 19.26 -8.66 6.54
N LEU A 21 18.35 -7.98 5.83
CA LEU A 21 17.33 -7.14 6.43
C LEU A 21 16.32 -7.97 7.27
N LYS A 22 15.91 -9.12 6.75
CA LYS A 22 15.00 -10.04 7.46
C LYS A 22 15.57 -10.52 8.79
N HIS A 23 16.86 -10.82 8.86
CA HIS A 23 17.53 -11.38 10.03
C HIS A 23 18.39 -10.37 10.78
N TRP A 24 18.08 -9.07 10.64
CA TRP A 24 18.87 -7.97 11.19
C TRP A 24 19.17 -8.13 12.68
N ASP A 25 18.15 -8.39 13.51
CA ASP A 25 18.29 -8.52 14.96
C ASP A 25 19.25 -9.68 15.33
N VAL A 26 19.17 -10.77 14.58
CA VAL A 26 20.08 -11.91 14.78
C VAL A 26 21.49 -11.57 14.35
N LEU A 27 21.65 -10.85 13.24
CA LEU A 27 22.95 -10.39 12.76
C LEU A 27 23.62 -9.45 13.76
N GLU A 28 22.89 -8.55 14.41
CA GLU A 28 23.39 -7.70 15.49
C GLU A 28 23.92 -8.55 16.66
N ILE A 29 23.16 -9.55 17.09
CA ILE A 29 23.59 -10.45 18.17
C ILE A 29 24.85 -11.22 17.75
N LEU A 30 24.91 -11.76 16.52
CA LEU A 30 26.07 -12.50 16.00
C LEU A 30 27.33 -11.63 15.97
N ILE A 31 27.22 -10.39 15.52
CA ILE A 31 28.35 -9.45 15.46
C ILE A 31 28.82 -9.08 16.87
N ASN A 32 27.92 -8.81 17.80
CA ASN A 32 28.25 -8.40 19.16
C ASN A 32 28.82 -9.55 19.96
N GLU A 33 28.22 -10.74 19.93
CA GLU A 33 28.68 -11.91 20.68
C GLU A 33 30.00 -12.49 20.13
N SER A 34 30.24 -12.40 18.83
CA SER A 34 31.51 -12.82 18.23
C SER A 34 32.63 -11.81 18.42
N LYS A 35 32.30 -10.56 18.76
CA LYS A 35 33.23 -9.41 18.84
C LYS A 35 34.05 -9.20 17.58
N ILE A 36 33.55 -9.65 16.42
CA ILE A 36 34.29 -9.63 15.16
C ILE A 36 34.75 -8.22 14.76
N LEU A 37 33.93 -7.21 14.92
CA LEU A 37 34.31 -5.82 14.59
C LEU A 37 35.33 -5.22 15.56
N VAL A 38 35.44 -5.76 16.78
CA VAL A 38 36.45 -5.37 17.76
C VAL A 38 37.76 -6.04 17.42
N ASN A 39 37.73 -7.33 17.11
CA ASN A 39 38.93 -8.14 16.83
C ASN A 39 39.51 -7.83 15.44
N GLU A 40 38.67 -7.43 14.51
CA GLU A 40 39.01 -7.15 13.11
C GLU A 40 38.62 -5.72 12.72
N PRO A 41 39.30 -4.69 13.24
CA PRO A 41 38.87 -3.28 13.09
C PRO A 41 38.96 -2.74 11.66
N LYS A 42 39.56 -3.49 10.73
CA LYS A 42 39.60 -3.16 9.31
C LYS A 42 38.32 -3.56 8.53
N PHE A 43 37.46 -4.35 9.16
CA PHE A 43 36.23 -4.77 8.53
C PHE A 43 35.19 -3.63 8.46
N ASN A 44 34.57 -3.49 7.30
CA ASN A 44 33.37 -2.69 7.18
C ASN A 44 32.17 -3.49 7.71
N GLU A 45 31.40 -2.89 8.57
CA GLU A 45 30.23 -3.50 9.22
C GLU A 45 29.23 -4.09 8.22
N TRP A 46 28.97 -3.42 7.11
CA TRP A 46 28.07 -3.91 6.06
C TRP A 46 28.62 -5.16 5.35
N HIS A 47 29.94 -5.23 5.11
CA HIS A 47 30.56 -6.43 4.56
C HIS A 47 30.41 -7.61 5.52
N VAL A 48 30.62 -7.40 6.81
CA VAL A 48 30.44 -8.44 7.84
C VAL A 48 28.99 -8.94 7.82
N ARG A 49 27.99 -8.05 7.84
CA ARG A 49 26.58 -8.45 7.79
C ARG A 49 26.26 -9.31 6.57
N ILE A 50 26.67 -8.88 5.39
CA ILE A 50 26.39 -9.60 4.14
C ILE A 50 27.06 -10.97 4.13
N LEU A 51 28.31 -11.08 4.56
CA LEU A 51 29.04 -12.35 4.60
C LEU A 51 28.45 -13.32 5.64
N ILE A 52 28.11 -12.83 6.85
CA ILE A 52 27.40 -13.65 7.85
C ILE A 52 26.03 -14.08 7.30
N THR A 53 25.33 -13.19 6.61
CA THR A 53 24.04 -13.54 6.02
C THR A 53 24.16 -14.68 5.02
N GLU A 54 25.12 -14.62 4.11
CA GLU A 54 25.34 -15.70 3.13
C GLU A 54 25.71 -17.01 3.82
N LEU A 55 26.59 -16.96 4.84
CA LEU A 55 27.07 -18.13 5.57
C LEU A 55 25.99 -18.80 6.43
N ILE A 56 25.10 -18.01 7.07
CA ILE A 56 24.14 -18.55 8.05
C ILE A 56 22.73 -18.71 7.44
N PHE A 57 22.30 -17.78 6.62
CA PHE A 57 20.93 -17.71 6.09
C PHE A 57 20.82 -17.86 4.57
N GLY A 58 21.96 -17.72 3.85
CA GLY A 58 22.05 -17.87 2.41
C GLY A 58 22.34 -19.31 1.98
N LYS A 59 23.34 -19.47 1.13
CA LYS A 59 23.77 -20.80 0.64
C LYS A 59 24.42 -21.68 1.70
N LYS A 60 24.81 -21.11 2.84
CA LYS A 60 25.50 -21.76 3.96
C LYS A 60 26.91 -22.25 3.63
N GLU A 61 27.43 -21.90 2.48
CA GLU A 61 28.75 -22.16 2.01
C GLU A 61 29.32 -20.95 1.29
N ILE A 62 30.50 -20.53 1.62
CA ILE A 62 31.24 -19.48 0.92
C ILE A 62 32.59 -20.02 0.55
N ASP A 63 32.80 -20.24 -0.75
CA ASP A 63 34.09 -20.66 -1.29
C ASP A 63 34.78 -19.46 -1.94
N SER A 64 35.87 -18.98 -1.32
CA SER A 64 36.65 -17.86 -1.84
C SER A 64 37.97 -17.73 -1.10
N ASP A 65 39.04 -17.54 -1.83
CA ASP A 65 40.39 -17.24 -1.29
C ASP A 65 40.52 -15.79 -0.78
N ASN A 66 39.45 -15.01 -0.85
CA ASN A 66 39.45 -13.63 -0.39
C ASN A 66 39.72 -13.56 1.12
N THR A 67 40.69 -12.75 1.53
CA THR A 67 41.09 -12.59 2.94
C THR A 67 39.90 -12.26 3.87
N PHE A 68 38.95 -11.45 3.42
CA PHE A 68 37.76 -11.10 4.20
C PHE A 68 36.86 -12.32 4.42
N VAL A 69 36.66 -13.15 3.40
CA VAL A 69 35.88 -14.39 3.50
C VAL A 69 36.57 -15.37 4.44
N GLN A 70 37.86 -15.58 4.25
CA GLN A 70 38.67 -16.49 5.12
C GLN A 70 38.66 -16.03 6.59
N THR A 71 38.60 -14.73 6.83
CA THR A 71 38.50 -14.21 8.20
C THR A 71 37.11 -14.46 8.78
N ILE A 72 36.02 -14.25 8.03
CA ILE A 72 34.66 -14.59 8.48
C ILE A 72 34.53 -16.07 8.82
N LEU A 73 35.08 -16.95 8.00
CA LEU A 73 35.04 -18.40 8.21
C LEU A 73 35.73 -18.84 9.54
N LYS A 74 36.73 -18.10 10.05
CA LYS A 74 37.29 -18.36 11.37
C LYS A 74 36.29 -18.19 12.52
N TYR A 75 35.24 -17.43 12.32
CA TYR A 75 34.19 -17.18 13.30
C TYR A 75 32.96 -18.08 13.08
N GLU A 76 32.97 -18.97 12.10
CA GLU A 76 31.81 -19.78 11.71
C GLU A 76 31.27 -20.61 12.89
N ASP A 77 32.13 -21.29 13.62
CA ASP A 77 31.71 -22.10 14.77
C ASP A 77 31.08 -21.25 15.87
N LYS A 78 31.63 -20.04 16.09
CA LYS A 78 31.06 -19.09 17.04
C LYS A 78 29.69 -18.59 16.59
N PHE A 79 29.51 -18.29 15.30
CA PHE A 79 28.19 -17.92 14.76
C PHE A 79 27.20 -19.08 14.93
N LYS A 80 27.57 -20.30 14.64
CA LYS A 80 26.72 -21.48 14.83
C LYS A 80 26.32 -21.70 16.29
N GLU A 81 27.26 -21.53 17.22
CA GLU A 81 27.00 -21.58 18.68
C GLU A 81 25.96 -20.52 19.08
N VAL A 82 26.15 -19.26 18.67
CA VAL A 82 25.24 -18.16 19.00
C VAL A 82 23.86 -18.38 18.37
N VAL A 83 23.81 -18.83 17.12
CA VAL A 83 22.52 -19.17 16.46
C VAL A 83 21.79 -20.27 17.21
N ALA A 84 22.49 -21.29 17.74
CA ALA A 84 21.89 -22.38 18.52
C ALA A 84 21.41 -21.93 19.92
N SER A 85 21.78 -20.75 20.38
CA SER A 85 21.38 -20.25 21.70
C SER A 85 19.86 -20.03 21.82
N LYS A 86 19.33 -20.30 23.02
CA LYS A 86 17.86 -20.14 23.28
C LYS A 86 17.30 -18.75 22.92
N PRO A 87 17.98 -17.62 23.23
CA PRO A 87 17.49 -16.30 22.87
C PRO A 87 17.35 -16.12 21.33
N VAL A 88 18.38 -16.54 20.57
CA VAL A 88 18.38 -16.42 19.11
C VAL A 88 17.36 -17.36 18.48
N GLN A 89 17.25 -18.59 18.97
CA GLN A 89 16.23 -19.54 18.51
C GLN A 89 14.81 -19.00 18.74
N LYS A 90 14.56 -18.31 19.87
CA LYS A 90 13.27 -17.67 20.11
C LYS A 90 12.96 -16.55 19.10
N ILE A 91 13.99 -15.78 18.69
CA ILE A 91 13.84 -14.77 17.64
C ILE A 91 13.59 -15.45 16.29
N LEU A 92 14.37 -16.49 15.95
CA LEU A 92 14.22 -17.22 14.69
C LEU A 92 12.88 -17.96 14.60
N LEU A 93 12.33 -18.46 15.69
CA LEU A 93 10.99 -19.04 15.72
C LEU A 93 9.93 -18.01 15.34
N LYS A 94 10.03 -16.75 15.83
CA LYS A 94 9.15 -15.67 15.39
C LYS A 94 9.27 -15.36 13.90
N TYR A 95 10.47 -15.50 13.31
CA TYR A 95 10.68 -15.35 11.88
C TYR A 95 10.19 -16.56 11.06
N ASN A 96 10.15 -17.74 11.68
CA ASN A 96 9.75 -19.01 11.09
C ASN A 96 8.34 -19.43 11.52
N GLU A 97 7.70 -18.72 12.47
CA GLU A 97 6.26 -18.89 12.63
C GLU A 97 5.66 -18.75 11.23
N PRO A 98 4.99 -19.79 10.73
CA PRO A 98 4.22 -19.59 9.53
C PRO A 98 3.26 -18.46 9.89
N ILE A 99 3.57 -17.24 9.44
CA ILE A 99 2.48 -16.33 9.18
C ILE A 99 1.56 -17.21 8.36
N SER A 100 0.30 -17.32 8.76
CA SER A 100 -0.74 -18.02 7.98
C SER A 100 -0.92 -17.29 6.64
N ASP A 101 0.16 -17.24 5.89
CA ASP A 101 0.32 -16.44 4.69
C ASP A 101 -0.07 -17.28 3.51
N ILE A 102 -1.36 -17.50 3.39
CA ILE A 102 -1.94 -17.77 2.10
C ILE A 102 -1.76 -16.49 1.30
N LYS A 103 -0.62 -16.39 0.61
CA LYS A 103 -0.33 -15.28 -0.30
C LYS A 103 -1.03 -15.52 -1.62
N VAL A 104 -2.35 -15.40 -1.63
CA VAL A 104 -3.09 -15.37 -2.89
C VAL A 104 -2.55 -14.28 -3.81
N ARG A 105 -2.73 -14.45 -5.09
CA ARG A 105 -2.28 -13.50 -6.11
C ARG A 105 -3.45 -12.65 -6.57
N TYR A 106 -3.51 -11.40 -6.09
CA TYR A 106 -4.47 -10.42 -6.59
C TYR A 106 -4.03 -9.82 -7.91
N VAL A 107 -4.97 -9.74 -8.84
CA VAL A 107 -4.77 -9.16 -10.17
C VAL A 107 -5.99 -8.32 -10.51
N ARG A 108 -5.78 -7.06 -10.90
CA ARG A 108 -6.88 -6.20 -11.34
C ARG A 108 -6.98 -6.18 -12.86
N VAL A 109 -8.18 -6.38 -13.36
CA VAL A 109 -8.51 -6.18 -14.78
C VAL A 109 -8.50 -4.68 -15.08
N ASN A 110 -7.87 -4.30 -16.18
CA ASN A 110 -7.89 -2.96 -16.72
C ASN A 110 -9.14 -2.78 -17.59
N THR A 111 -10.20 -2.27 -17.02
CA THR A 111 -11.51 -2.10 -17.66
C THR A 111 -11.52 -1.07 -18.79
N ILE A 112 -10.39 -0.39 -19.06
CA ILE A 112 -10.20 0.46 -20.24
C ILE A 112 -9.91 -0.41 -21.48
N LYS A 113 -9.26 -1.56 -21.30
CA LYS A 113 -8.85 -2.45 -22.38
C LYS A 113 -9.82 -3.56 -22.66
N ASP A 114 -10.40 -4.13 -21.58
CA ASP A 114 -11.30 -5.27 -21.72
C ASP A 114 -12.26 -5.33 -20.52
N ASP A 115 -13.41 -5.96 -20.69
CA ASP A 115 -14.33 -6.18 -19.58
C ASP A 115 -13.94 -7.42 -18.75
N VAL A 116 -14.48 -7.50 -17.55
CA VAL A 116 -14.11 -8.54 -16.58
C VAL A 116 -14.59 -9.92 -17.06
N GLU A 117 -15.78 -9.99 -17.65
CA GLU A 117 -16.40 -11.22 -18.14
C GLU A 117 -15.58 -11.83 -19.28
N SER A 118 -15.11 -11.01 -20.23
CA SER A 118 -14.21 -11.44 -21.31
C SER A 118 -12.90 -11.99 -20.76
N VAL A 119 -12.30 -11.32 -19.77
CA VAL A 119 -11.05 -11.79 -19.14
C VAL A 119 -11.26 -13.10 -18.39
N ILE A 120 -12.38 -13.28 -17.70
CA ILE A 120 -12.76 -14.55 -17.06
C ILE A 120 -12.92 -15.64 -18.12
N GLY A 121 -13.54 -15.32 -19.27
CA GLY A 121 -13.69 -16.24 -20.40
C GLY A 121 -12.33 -16.72 -20.91
N TYR A 122 -11.37 -15.84 -21.12
CA TYR A 122 -10.02 -16.22 -21.56
C TYR A 122 -9.33 -17.19 -20.59
N PHE A 123 -9.43 -16.92 -19.28
CA PHE A 123 -8.89 -17.85 -18.29
C PHE A 123 -9.60 -19.20 -18.30
N SER A 124 -10.93 -19.22 -18.50
CA SER A 124 -11.69 -20.46 -18.59
C SER A 124 -11.31 -21.29 -19.84
N GLU A 125 -11.05 -20.64 -20.97
CA GLU A 125 -10.54 -21.28 -22.18
C GLU A 125 -9.13 -21.89 -22.01
N GLU A 126 -8.32 -21.29 -21.14
CA GLU A 126 -7.00 -21.77 -20.75
C GLU A 126 -7.05 -22.91 -19.69
N GLY A 127 -8.25 -23.30 -19.25
CA GLY A 127 -8.46 -24.38 -18.28
C GLY A 127 -8.56 -23.95 -16.83
N TRP A 128 -8.60 -22.65 -16.55
CA TRP A 128 -8.87 -22.15 -15.19
C TRP A 128 -10.36 -22.27 -14.84
N GLN A 129 -10.64 -22.59 -13.59
CA GLN A 129 -11.98 -22.76 -13.06
C GLN A 129 -12.35 -21.59 -12.15
N LEU A 130 -13.32 -20.77 -12.56
CA LEU A 130 -13.87 -19.73 -11.69
C LEU A 130 -14.73 -20.39 -10.61
N LEU A 131 -14.43 -20.16 -9.36
CA LEU A 131 -15.25 -20.59 -8.23
C LEU A 131 -16.51 -19.73 -8.11
N GLU A 132 -17.60 -20.32 -7.61
CA GLU A 132 -18.84 -19.60 -7.36
C GLU A 132 -18.62 -18.47 -6.35
N THR A 133 -19.35 -17.37 -6.56
CA THR A 133 -19.31 -16.21 -5.66
C THR A 133 -19.82 -16.62 -4.27
N ALA A 134 -19.06 -16.31 -3.26
CA ALA A 134 -19.42 -16.60 -1.87
C ALA A 134 -20.62 -15.78 -1.39
N ASP A 135 -21.47 -16.36 -0.53
CA ASP A 135 -22.65 -15.70 0.02
C ASP A 135 -22.30 -14.62 1.06
N SER A 136 -21.10 -14.67 1.62
CA SER A 136 -20.63 -13.73 2.62
C SER A 136 -19.13 -13.45 2.50
N TYR A 137 -18.69 -12.33 3.06
CA TYR A 137 -17.25 -12.02 3.10
C TYR A 137 -16.44 -13.05 3.87
N GLN A 138 -17.00 -13.62 4.95
CA GLN A 138 -16.33 -14.69 5.70
C GLN A 138 -16.15 -15.94 4.83
N SER A 139 -17.20 -16.36 4.14
CA SER A 139 -17.16 -17.50 3.21
C SER A 139 -16.13 -17.28 2.08
N TYR A 140 -16.06 -16.06 1.56
CA TYR A 140 -15.05 -15.66 0.59
C TYR A 140 -13.62 -15.78 1.15
N LEU A 141 -13.39 -15.32 2.39
CA LEU A 141 -12.07 -15.48 3.03
C LEU A 141 -11.69 -16.96 3.24
N ASP A 142 -12.68 -17.81 3.50
CA ASP A 142 -12.46 -19.26 3.64
C ASP A 142 -12.13 -19.89 2.29
N GLN A 143 -12.81 -19.51 1.20
CA GLN A 143 -12.45 -19.91 -0.16
C GLN A 143 -11.01 -19.47 -0.52
N LEU A 144 -10.59 -18.25 -0.15
CA LEU A 144 -9.22 -17.80 -0.39
C LEU A 144 -8.17 -18.66 0.33
N ARG A 145 -8.48 -19.16 1.53
CA ARG A 145 -7.59 -20.06 2.30
C ARG A 145 -7.45 -21.44 1.65
N GLU A 146 -8.43 -21.84 0.87
CA GLU A 146 -8.45 -23.14 0.18
C GLU A 146 -7.69 -23.14 -1.15
N LEU A 147 -7.38 -21.95 -1.72
CA LEU A 147 -6.60 -21.84 -2.95
C LEU A 147 -5.17 -22.40 -2.74
N LYS A 148 -4.86 -23.51 -3.38
CA LYS A 148 -3.58 -24.22 -3.22
C LYS A 148 -2.57 -23.80 -4.30
N PRO A 149 -1.28 -23.64 -3.95
CA PRO A 149 -0.23 -23.40 -4.94
C PRO A 149 -0.28 -24.44 -6.06
N GLY A 150 -0.21 -23.97 -7.32
CA GLY A 150 -0.28 -24.84 -8.50
C GLY A 150 -1.69 -25.36 -8.86
N GLY A 151 -2.73 -24.92 -8.13
CA GLY A 151 -4.12 -25.19 -8.50
C GLY A 151 -4.56 -24.38 -9.72
N ASP A 152 -5.68 -24.78 -10.31
CA ASP A 152 -6.31 -24.23 -11.51
C ASP A 152 -7.57 -23.41 -11.21
N GLN A 153 -7.89 -23.20 -9.93
CA GLN A 153 -9.06 -22.45 -9.49
C GLN A 153 -8.72 -20.99 -9.24
N PHE A 154 -9.65 -20.08 -9.51
CA PHE A 154 -9.54 -18.67 -9.18
C PHE A 154 -10.89 -18.10 -8.74
N LEU A 155 -10.87 -16.90 -8.16
CA LEU A 155 -12.04 -16.19 -7.63
C LEU A 155 -12.12 -14.78 -8.23
N GLN A 156 -13.33 -14.29 -8.34
CA GLN A 156 -13.56 -12.86 -8.43
C GLN A 156 -13.63 -12.26 -7.01
N ASP A 157 -13.10 -11.06 -6.80
CA ASP A 157 -13.12 -10.45 -5.47
C ASP A 157 -14.54 -10.10 -5.02
N PHE A 158 -14.82 -10.32 -3.75
CA PHE A 158 -16.15 -10.14 -3.15
C PHE A 158 -16.64 -8.67 -3.18
N HIS A 159 -15.74 -7.70 -3.10
CA HIS A 159 -16.09 -6.28 -3.02
C HIS A 159 -15.77 -5.50 -4.30
N ILE A 160 -14.71 -5.87 -4.99
CA ILE A 160 -14.16 -5.12 -6.13
C ILE A 160 -14.22 -5.99 -7.38
N PRO A 161 -15.27 -5.85 -8.20
CA PRO A 161 -15.55 -6.78 -9.30
C PRO A 161 -14.43 -6.92 -10.33
N GLU A 162 -13.62 -5.88 -10.54
CA GLU A 162 -12.49 -5.90 -11.46
C GLU A 162 -11.24 -6.60 -10.90
N VAL A 163 -11.30 -7.15 -9.69
CA VAL A 163 -10.18 -7.89 -9.08
C VAL A 163 -10.42 -9.38 -9.15
N LEU A 164 -9.47 -10.10 -9.71
CA LEU A 164 -9.42 -11.56 -9.74
C LEU A 164 -8.34 -12.07 -8.78
N VAL A 165 -8.56 -13.25 -8.19
CA VAL A 165 -7.67 -13.80 -7.18
C VAL A 165 -7.25 -15.19 -7.54
N PHE A 166 -5.97 -15.40 -7.69
CA PHE A 166 -5.34 -16.65 -8.08
C PHE A 166 -4.57 -17.31 -6.94
N PRO A 167 -4.29 -18.60 -7.04
CA PRO A 167 -3.47 -19.34 -6.07
C PRO A 167 -2.11 -18.68 -5.81
N PRO A 168 -1.52 -18.94 -4.64
CA PRO A 168 -0.18 -18.48 -4.32
C PRO A 168 0.84 -18.95 -5.37
N GLY A 169 1.72 -18.06 -5.80
CA GLY A 169 2.80 -18.39 -6.73
C GLY A 169 2.41 -18.43 -8.21
N THR A 170 1.12 -18.22 -8.59
CA THR A 170 0.69 -18.19 -9.99
C THR A 170 1.53 -17.18 -10.81
N ALA A 171 2.15 -17.65 -11.90
CA ALA A 171 3.16 -16.91 -12.67
C ALA A 171 2.58 -16.02 -13.78
N LEU A 172 1.55 -15.23 -13.46
CA LEU A 172 0.84 -14.38 -14.44
C LEU A 172 1.71 -13.27 -15.07
N TYR A 173 2.91 -12.99 -14.53
CA TYR A 173 3.83 -12.01 -15.13
C TYR A 173 4.33 -12.39 -16.53
N GLN A 174 4.20 -13.64 -16.91
CA GLN A 174 4.51 -14.14 -18.27
C GLN A 174 3.29 -14.13 -19.19
N HIS A 175 2.10 -14.00 -18.63
CA HIS A 175 0.83 -14.07 -19.34
C HIS A 175 0.68 -12.92 -20.34
N HIS A 176 0.07 -13.19 -21.50
CA HIS A 176 -0.09 -12.18 -22.54
C HIS A 176 -0.95 -10.99 -22.09
N LEU A 177 -2.01 -11.22 -21.32
CA LEU A 177 -2.88 -10.17 -20.76
C LEU A 177 -2.16 -9.24 -19.78
N TYR A 178 -1.14 -9.74 -19.07
CA TYR A 178 -0.28 -8.88 -18.24
C TYR A 178 0.67 -8.04 -19.09
N LYS A 179 1.30 -8.66 -20.09
CA LYS A 179 2.28 -7.98 -20.96
C LYS A 179 1.65 -6.88 -21.81
N ASN A 180 0.40 -7.06 -22.22
CA ASN A 180 -0.32 -6.06 -23.01
C ASN A 180 -1.04 -5.00 -22.16
N GLY A 181 -0.99 -5.10 -20.82
CA GLY A 181 -1.61 -4.14 -19.89
C GLY A 181 -3.12 -4.33 -19.65
N THR A 182 -3.70 -5.45 -20.03
CA THR A 182 -5.07 -5.84 -19.68
C THR A 182 -5.16 -6.26 -18.21
N LEU A 183 -4.08 -6.85 -17.66
CA LEU A 183 -3.98 -7.21 -16.25
C LEU A 183 -2.89 -6.43 -15.54
N HIS A 184 -3.17 -6.06 -14.29
CA HIS A 184 -2.20 -5.45 -13.41
C HIS A 184 -2.08 -6.22 -12.10
N PHE A 185 -0.84 -6.54 -11.67
CA PHE A 185 -0.62 -6.99 -10.29
C PHE A 185 -0.91 -5.84 -9.34
N MET A 186 -2.03 -5.91 -8.68
CA MET A 186 -2.46 -4.90 -7.73
C MET A 186 -3.20 -5.59 -6.59
N ASP A 187 -2.65 -5.47 -5.39
CA ASP A 187 -3.25 -6.03 -4.19
C ASP A 187 -4.63 -5.40 -3.93
N LYS A 188 -5.57 -6.20 -3.43
CA LYS A 188 -6.93 -5.73 -3.09
C LYS A 188 -6.91 -4.47 -2.26
N SER A 189 -6.04 -4.42 -1.25
CA SER A 189 -5.91 -3.26 -0.37
C SER A 189 -5.63 -1.96 -1.12
N SER A 190 -4.76 -2.02 -2.14
CA SER A 190 -4.43 -0.86 -2.98
C SER A 190 -5.60 -0.44 -3.88
N CYS A 191 -6.50 -1.37 -4.24
CA CYS A 191 -7.68 -1.08 -5.04
C CYS A 191 -8.79 -0.38 -4.23
N LEU A 192 -8.77 -0.46 -2.89
CA LEU A 192 -9.81 0.10 -2.02
C LEU A 192 -9.94 1.62 -2.15
N ALA A 193 -8.84 2.35 -2.19
CA ALA A 193 -8.88 3.81 -2.21
C ALA A 193 -9.54 4.36 -3.50
N PRO A 194 -9.16 3.96 -4.72
CA PRO A 194 -9.89 4.34 -5.93
C PRO A 194 -11.33 3.85 -5.95
N TYR A 195 -11.59 2.62 -5.48
CA TYR A 195 -12.93 2.03 -5.40
C TYR A 195 -13.85 2.87 -4.49
N LEU A 196 -13.37 3.34 -3.35
CA LEU A 196 -14.14 4.17 -2.41
C LEU A 196 -14.23 5.63 -2.84
N LEU A 197 -13.26 6.15 -3.62
CA LEU A 197 -13.36 7.48 -4.22
C LEU A 197 -14.52 7.54 -5.23
N ARG A 198 -14.66 6.51 -6.05
CA ARG A 198 -15.80 6.29 -6.95
C ARG A 198 -16.26 7.57 -7.67
N PRO A 199 -15.43 8.15 -8.53
CA PRO A 199 -15.82 9.32 -9.30
C PRO A 199 -17.00 8.99 -10.22
N HIS A 200 -17.88 9.96 -10.45
CA HIS A 200 -18.91 9.82 -11.47
C HIS A 200 -18.28 9.85 -12.87
N ALA A 201 -18.96 9.25 -13.85
CA ALA A 201 -18.59 9.40 -15.24
C ALA A 201 -18.51 10.89 -15.62
N HIS A 202 -17.53 11.22 -16.48
CA HIS A 202 -17.25 12.58 -16.95
C HIS A 202 -16.70 13.57 -15.90
N SER A 203 -16.44 13.13 -14.67
CA SER A 203 -15.85 13.98 -13.62
C SER A 203 -14.38 14.26 -13.84
N THR A 204 -13.91 15.38 -13.33
CA THR A 204 -12.47 15.70 -13.25
C THR A 204 -11.91 15.17 -11.95
N VAL A 205 -10.87 14.32 -12.06
CA VAL A 205 -10.21 13.63 -10.96
C VAL A 205 -8.77 14.09 -10.85
N LEU A 206 -8.25 14.24 -9.64
CA LEU A 206 -6.85 14.51 -9.34
C LEU A 206 -6.27 13.37 -8.50
N ASP A 207 -5.22 12.71 -9.00
CA ASP A 207 -4.36 11.82 -8.23
C ASP A 207 -3.09 12.60 -7.85
N MET A 208 -2.99 12.95 -6.56
CA MET A 208 -1.97 13.89 -6.07
C MET A 208 -0.57 13.27 -5.94
N CYS A 209 -0.45 11.93 -5.87
CA CYS A 209 0.81 11.19 -5.70
C CYS A 209 0.77 9.92 -6.55
N ALA A 210 0.69 10.08 -7.87
CA ALA A 210 0.15 9.09 -8.79
C ALA A 210 1.05 7.88 -9.07
N ALA A 211 2.39 8.03 -8.99
CA ALA A 211 3.28 6.95 -9.40
C ALA A 211 3.21 5.71 -8.50
N PRO A 212 3.25 4.51 -9.09
CA PRO A 212 3.57 4.18 -10.49
C PRO A 212 2.38 4.26 -11.48
N GLY A 213 1.12 4.57 -11.05
CA GLY A 213 -0.01 4.79 -11.94
C GLY A 213 -1.14 3.78 -11.83
N LEU A 214 -1.03 2.71 -11.04
CA LEU A 214 -2.04 1.65 -10.95
C LEU A 214 -3.39 2.16 -10.40
N LYS A 215 -3.37 3.03 -9.39
CA LYS A 215 -4.58 3.67 -8.86
C LYS A 215 -5.17 4.67 -9.86
N THR A 216 -4.30 5.42 -10.54
CA THR A 216 -4.67 6.34 -11.63
C THR A 216 -5.43 5.63 -12.75
N ILE A 217 -4.94 4.45 -13.21
CA ILE A 217 -5.61 3.64 -14.24
C ILE A 217 -6.98 3.16 -13.78
N GLN A 218 -7.11 2.72 -12.52
CA GLN A 218 -8.41 2.33 -11.97
C GLN A 218 -9.38 3.51 -11.96
N LEU A 219 -8.94 4.71 -11.58
CA LEU A 219 -9.74 5.93 -11.63
C LEU A 219 -10.12 6.31 -13.07
N ALA A 220 -9.20 6.16 -14.01
CA ALA A 220 -9.44 6.46 -15.42
C ALA A 220 -10.54 5.57 -16.01
N GLY A 221 -10.56 4.28 -15.68
CA GLY A 221 -11.63 3.36 -16.06
C GLY A 221 -12.98 3.72 -15.43
N THR A 222 -12.98 4.11 -14.15
CA THR A 222 -14.21 4.50 -13.44
C THR A 222 -14.76 5.86 -13.91
N ALA A 223 -13.88 6.86 -14.13
CA ALA A 223 -14.26 8.21 -14.53
C ALA A 223 -14.82 8.27 -15.96
N GLN A 224 -14.61 7.26 -16.78
CA GLN A 224 -15.04 7.14 -18.18
C GLN A 224 -15.12 8.51 -18.87
N SER A 225 -14.52 8.76 -19.99
CA SER A 225 -14.56 10.06 -20.70
C SER A 225 -14.33 11.33 -19.85
N GLY A 226 -14.24 11.22 -18.53
CA GLY A 226 -13.79 12.30 -17.63
C GLY A 226 -12.28 12.43 -17.67
N LYS A 227 -11.74 13.48 -17.08
CA LYS A 227 -10.31 13.76 -17.08
C LYS A 227 -9.66 13.34 -15.75
N VAL A 228 -8.52 12.64 -15.81
CA VAL A 228 -7.73 12.30 -14.64
C VAL A 228 -6.37 13.00 -14.72
N TYR A 229 -6.09 13.91 -13.81
CA TYR A 229 -4.78 14.50 -13.63
C TYR A 229 -3.94 13.65 -12.68
N ALA A 230 -2.79 13.19 -13.13
CA ALA A 230 -1.88 12.32 -12.39
C ALA A 230 -0.57 13.06 -12.11
N VAL A 231 -0.35 13.44 -10.85
CA VAL A 231 0.79 14.27 -10.44
C VAL A 231 1.84 13.42 -9.75
N GLU A 232 3.09 13.55 -10.17
CA GLU A 232 4.25 12.94 -9.50
C GLU A 232 5.41 13.92 -9.50
N LYS A 233 6.07 14.04 -8.34
CA LYS A 233 7.17 14.98 -8.14
C LYS A 233 8.54 14.40 -8.46
N ASP A 234 8.75 13.13 -8.17
CA ASP A 234 10.02 12.45 -8.42
C ASP A 234 10.16 12.09 -9.90
N GLU A 235 11.27 12.48 -10.52
CA GLU A 235 11.51 12.25 -11.95
C GLU A 235 11.51 10.75 -12.32
N GLY A 236 12.19 9.92 -11.53
CA GLY A 236 12.28 8.48 -11.82
C GLY A 236 10.92 7.78 -11.71
N ARG A 237 10.15 8.15 -10.70
CA ARG A 237 8.77 7.65 -10.52
C ARG A 237 7.82 8.22 -11.57
N PHE A 238 8.01 9.46 -12.00
CA PHE A 238 7.23 10.08 -13.09
C PHE A 238 7.44 9.35 -14.43
N GLN A 239 8.66 8.93 -14.75
CA GLN A 239 8.91 8.12 -15.96
C GLN A 239 8.16 6.77 -15.87
N SER A 240 8.19 6.11 -14.71
CA SER A 240 7.41 4.88 -14.47
C SER A 240 5.90 5.10 -14.62
N LEU A 241 5.38 6.22 -14.12
CA LEU A 241 3.98 6.63 -14.30
C LEU A 241 3.64 6.76 -15.79
N LYS A 242 4.44 7.49 -16.56
CA LYS A 242 4.23 7.68 -18.01
C LYS A 242 4.19 6.36 -18.78
N GLU A 243 5.14 5.48 -18.51
CA GLU A 243 5.20 4.16 -19.14
C GLU A 243 3.97 3.31 -18.80
N MET A 244 3.56 3.33 -17.53
CA MET A 244 2.39 2.59 -17.06
C MET A 244 1.10 3.10 -17.72
N ILE A 245 0.90 4.41 -17.77
CA ILE A 245 -0.29 5.03 -18.41
C ILE A 245 -0.30 4.74 -19.91
N ALA A 246 0.83 4.92 -20.61
CA ALA A 246 0.92 4.62 -22.03
C ALA A 246 0.57 3.15 -22.36
N ASN A 247 1.04 2.20 -21.52
CA ASN A 247 0.72 0.78 -21.72
C ASN A 247 -0.73 0.44 -21.38
N SER A 248 -1.40 1.25 -20.56
CA SER A 248 -2.77 0.95 -20.09
C SER A 248 -3.87 1.32 -21.08
N GLY A 249 -3.59 2.19 -22.06
CA GLY A 249 -4.61 2.75 -22.97
C GLY A 249 -5.49 3.82 -22.33
N ALA A 250 -5.07 4.40 -21.21
CA ALA A 250 -5.83 5.44 -20.48
C ALA A 250 -5.64 6.82 -21.13
N ASP A 251 -6.30 7.08 -22.25
CA ASP A 251 -6.18 8.32 -23.03
C ASP A 251 -6.79 9.55 -22.31
N ASN A 252 -7.61 9.33 -21.29
CA ASN A 252 -8.20 10.39 -20.48
C ASN A 252 -7.29 10.82 -19.30
N VAL A 253 -6.06 10.30 -19.19
CA VAL A 253 -5.10 10.65 -18.16
C VAL A 253 -4.10 11.69 -18.66
N VAL A 254 -3.94 12.76 -17.89
CA VAL A 254 -2.91 13.78 -18.10
C VAL A 254 -1.86 13.66 -17.00
N THR A 255 -0.66 13.21 -17.36
CA THR A 255 0.46 13.08 -16.42
C THR A 255 1.19 14.41 -16.24
N LEU A 256 1.48 14.78 -14.99
CA LEU A 256 2.10 16.06 -14.63
C LEU A 256 3.34 15.80 -13.75
N HIS A 257 4.53 16.14 -14.30
CA HIS A 257 5.77 16.14 -13.49
C HIS A 257 5.84 17.43 -12.69
N SER A 258 5.37 17.41 -11.46
CA SER A 258 5.31 18.59 -10.61
C SER A 258 5.16 18.21 -9.13
N ASP A 259 5.56 19.11 -8.25
CA ASP A 259 5.06 19.13 -6.89
C ASP A 259 3.61 19.63 -6.91
N VAL A 260 2.66 18.81 -6.43
CA VAL A 260 1.23 19.14 -6.47
C VAL A 260 0.92 20.48 -5.78
N THR A 261 1.68 20.86 -4.75
CA THR A 261 1.49 22.13 -4.03
C THR A 261 1.91 23.36 -4.84
N LYS A 262 2.58 23.16 -5.97
CA LYS A 262 3.03 24.22 -6.90
C LYS A 262 2.21 24.33 -8.17
N LEU A 263 1.13 23.55 -8.30
CA LEU A 263 0.23 23.62 -9.44
C LEU A 263 -0.46 25.00 -9.54
N SER A 264 -0.63 25.48 -10.76
CA SER A 264 -1.47 26.66 -11.04
C SER A 264 -2.94 26.29 -10.87
N LEU A 265 -3.51 26.56 -9.70
CA LEU A 265 -4.82 26.08 -9.26
C LEU A 265 -5.97 26.51 -10.16
N GLU A 266 -5.84 27.64 -10.87
CA GLU A 266 -6.84 28.10 -11.83
C GLU A 266 -7.13 27.08 -12.94
N LYS A 267 -6.09 26.32 -13.35
CA LYS A 267 -6.18 25.27 -14.38
C LYS A 267 -6.88 23.99 -13.88
N TYR A 268 -7.05 23.85 -12.59
CA TYR A 268 -7.59 22.65 -11.94
C TYR A 268 -8.78 22.98 -11.03
N SER A 269 -9.43 24.13 -11.28
CA SER A 269 -10.56 24.61 -10.50
C SER A 269 -11.82 23.72 -10.63
N ASP A 270 -11.87 22.90 -11.68
CA ASP A 270 -12.94 21.95 -12.00
C ASP A 270 -12.72 20.53 -11.37
N VAL A 271 -11.64 20.33 -10.62
CA VAL A 271 -11.38 19.05 -9.94
C VAL A 271 -12.46 18.76 -8.91
N GLU A 272 -13.17 17.64 -9.10
CA GLU A 272 -14.30 17.22 -8.27
C GLU A 272 -13.95 16.08 -7.30
N TYR A 273 -12.99 15.22 -7.67
CA TYR A 273 -12.57 14.05 -6.89
C TYR A 273 -11.07 14.05 -6.73
N ILE A 274 -10.59 13.77 -5.50
CA ILE A 274 -9.17 13.80 -5.20
C ILE A 274 -8.76 12.49 -4.54
N LEU A 275 -7.79 11.80 -5.13
CA LEU A 275 -7.05 10.72 -4.50
C LEU A 275 -5.75 11.27 -3.91
N LEU A 276 -5.53 11.02 -2.64
CA LEU A 276 -4.30 11.35 -1.92
C LEU A 276 -3.72 10.07 -1.30
N ASP A 277 -2.77 9.46 -2.01
CA ASP A 277 -2.02 8.27 -1.59
C ASP A 277 -0.52 8.62 -1.48
N PRO A 278 -0.13 9.38 -0.43
CA PRO A 278 1.19 9.96 -0.33
C PRO A 278 2.23 8.94 0.10
N THR A 279 3.50 9.32 -0.02
CA THR A 279 4.60 8.54 0.56
C THR A 279 4.36 8.30 2.05
N CYS A 280 4.49 7.04 2.47
CA CYS A 280 4.32 6.58 3.84
C CYS A 280 5.46 5.65 4.27
N SER A 281 5.44 5.16 5.51
CA SER A 281 6.42 4.21 6.03
C SER A 281 6.40 2.86 5.30
N GLY A 282 5.24 2.47 4.78
CA GLY A 282 5.02 1.16 4.16
C GLY A 282 4.90 0.02 5.17
N SER A 283 4.58 0.32 6.42
CA SER A 283 4.53 -0.68 7.51
C SER A 283 3.48 -1.77 7.31
N GLY A 284 2.51 -1.57 6.42
CA GLY A 284 1.53 -2.59 6.04
C GLY A 284 1.97 -3.54 4.92
N MET A 285 3.08 -3.24 4.25
CA MET A 285 3.57 -4.04 3.11
C MET A 285 4.37 -5.24 3.60
N ARG A 286 3.78 -6.44 3.58
CA ARG A 286 4.39 -7.69 4.07
C ARG A 286 5.76 -7.99 3.49
N ASP A 287 5.94 -7.74 2.19
CA ASP A 287 7.18 -8.07 1.48
C ASP A 287 8.32 -7.05 1.69
N ARG A 288 8.03 -5.91 2.31
CA ARG A 288 8.99 -4.81 2.50
C ARG A 288 9.46 -4.63 3.93
N GLN A 289 8.83 -5.28 4.90
CA GLN A 289 9.24 -5.14 6.28
C GLN A 289 10.44 -6.02 6.59
N PRO A 290 11.57 -5.44 7.03
CA PRO A 290 12.44 -6.14 7.92
C PRO A 290 11.61 -6.43 9.18
N ARG A 291 11.52 -7.69 9.60
CA ARG A 291 10.85 -8.06 10.86
C ARG A 291 11.65 -7.63 12.10
N SER A 292 12.54 -6.66 11.95
CA SER A 292 13.33 -6.10 13.05
C SER A 292 12.49 -5.10 13.84
N SER A 293 12.45 -5.31 15.14
CA SER A 293 11.83 -4.42 16.13
C SER A 293 12.67 -3.16 16.41
N LEU A 294 13.45 -2.69 15.46
CA LEU A 294 14.28 -1.49 15.62
C LEU A 294 13.41 -0.24 15.61
N HIS A 295 12.81 0.06 16.76
CA HIS A 295 12.34 1.40 17.09
C HIS A 295 13.55 2.27 17.47
N SER A 296 14.37 2.64 16.49
CA SER A 296 15.40 3.64 16.72
C SER A 296 14.76 5.04 16.85
N SER A 297 15.42 5.95 17.53
CA SER A 297 14.97 7.37 17.57
C SER A 297 14.84 7.94 16.14
N SER A 298 15.69 7.53 15.23
CA SER A 298 15.66 7.91 13.81
C SER A 298 14.39 7.45 13.09
N ASP A 299 13.79 6.33 13.48
CA ASP A 299 12.55 5.83 12.87
C ASP A 299 11.34 6.67 13.31
N LYS A 300 11.32 7.09 14.59
CA LYS A 300 10.29 8.02 15.09
C LYS A 300 10.38 9.39 14.41
N ASP A 301 11.56 9.94 14.27
CA ASP A 301 11.76 11.22 13.57
C ASP A 301 11.33 11.15 12.12
N ARG A 302 11.60 10.03 11.46
CA ARG A 302 11.14 9.78 10.09
C ARG A 302 9.61 9.70 10.03
N LEU A 303 8.99 9.01 10.96
CA LEU A 303 7.54 8.86 11.04
C LEU A 303 6.85 10.21 11.22
N TYR A 304 7.33 11.05 12.15
CA TYR A 304 6.80 12.41 12.34
C TYR A 304 6.98 13.32 11.11
N LYS A 305 8.08 13.18 10.37
CA LYS A 305 8.26 13.90 9.09
C LYS A 305 7.25 13.46 8.04
N LEU A 306 6.96 12.17 7.94
CA LEU A 306 5.93 11.63 7.04
C LEU A 306 4.55 12.13 7.43
N GLN A 307 4.18 12.08 8.72
CA GLN A 307 2.93 12.61 9.26
C GLN A 307 2.74 14.10 8.89
N GLY A 308 3.75 14.93 9.13
CA GLY A 308 3.69 16.37 8.80
C GLY A 308 3.52 16.63 7.31
N PHE A 309 4.18 15.84 6.46
CA PHE A 309 4.04 15.90 5.01
C PHE A 309 2.64 15.49 4.56
N GLN A 310 2.11 14.38 5.06
CA GLN A 310 0.78 13.86 4.78
C GLN A 310 -0.30 14.86 5.19
N LEU A 311 -0.18 15.44 6.39
CA LEU A 311 -1.08 16.48 6.89
C LEU A 311 -1.07 17.74 6.01
N THR A 312 0.09 18.13 5.50
CA THR A 312 0.21 19.27 4.59
C THR A 312 -0.56 19.02 3.30
N LEU A 313 -0.45 17.82 2.72
CA LEU A 313 -1.12 17.47 1.48
C LEU A 313 -2.64 17.37 1.64
N ILE A 314 -3.12 16.78 2.73
CA ILE A 314 -4.57 16.67 2.96
C ILE A 314 -5.21 18.04 3.19
N ARG A 315 -4.54 18.95 3.93
CA ARG A 315 -4.98 20.34 4.10
C ARG A 315 -4.99 21.09 2.76
N PHE A 316 -4.00 20.85 1.92
CA PHE A 316 -3.96 21.42 0.57
C PHE A 316 -5.14 20.92 -0.27
N ALA A 317 -5.45 19.62 -0.24
CA ALA A 317 -6.61 19.04 -0.93
C ALA A 317 -7.93 19.67 -0.44
N PHE A 318 -8.08 19.88 0.86
CA PHE A 318 -9.31 20.45 1.43
C PHE A 318 -9.55 21.93 1.10
N THR A 319 -8.46 22.69 0.91
CA THR A 319 -8.57 24.16 0.83
C THR A 319 -8.40 24.73 -0.58
N LYS A 320 -7.76 23.99 -1.48
CA LYS A 320 -7.30 24.55 -2.75
C LYS A 320 -8.15 24.18 -3.98
N PHE A 321 -9.06 23.22 -3.85
CA PHE A 321 -9.91 22.76 -4.95
C PHE A 321 -11.38 23.06 -4.65
N PRO A 322 -11.92 24.20 -5.16
CA PRO A 322 -13.25 24.68 -4.78
C PRO A 322 -14.39 23.74 -5.26
N ALA A 323 -14.20 23.05 -6.39
CA ALA A 323 -15.20 22.11 -6.92
C ALA A 323 -15.09 20.70 -6.30
N ALA A 324 -14.09 20.44 -5.45
CA ALA A 324 -13.88 19.10 -4.89
C ALA A 324 -15.06 18.69 -4.01
N LYS A 325 -15.67 17.56 -4.36
CA LYS A 325 -16.83 16.95 -3.70
C LYS A 325 -16.39 15.87 -2.71
N ARG A 326 -15.37 15.08 -3.09
CA ARG A 326 -14.87 13.96 -2.30
C ARG A 326 -13.34 13.90 -2.38
N VAL A 327 -12.72 13.59 -1.23
CA VAL A 327 -11.29 13.35 -1.09
C VAL A 327 -11.11 12.00 -0.42
N VAL A 328 -10.25 11.15 -0.98
CA VAL A 328 -9.85 9.89 -0.34
C VAL A 328 -8.37 10.01 0.03
N TYR A 329 -8.08 9.83 1.31
CA TYR A 329 -6.75 9.70 1.86
C TYR A 329 -6.46 8.23 2.12
N SER A 330 -5.28 7.76 1.71
CA SER A 330 -4.86 6.37 1.93
C SER A 330 -3.37 6.26 2.20
N THR A 331 -2.98 5.21 2.92
CA THR A 331 -1.59 4.83 3.15
C THR A 331 -1.43 3.32 3.13
N CYS A 332 -0.26 2.83 2.75
CA CYS A 332 0.14 1.45 2.99
C CYS A 332 0.84 1.30 4.36
N SER A 333 0.42 2.07 5.36
CA SER A 333 0.91 2.05 6.73
C SER A 333 -0.15 1.49 7.69
N LEU A 334 0.32 0.86 8.77
CA LEU A 334 -0.48 0.47 9.93
C LEU A 334 -0.19 1.35 11.14
N ASN A 335 0.66 2.37 11.00
CA ASN A 335 1.01 3.29 12.07
C ASN A 335 -0.09 4.33 12.27
N VAL A 336 -0.56 4.49 13.49
CA VAL A 336 -1.61 5.44 13.85
C VAL A 336 -1.21 6.89 13.56
N GLU A 337 0.09 7.20 13.68
CA GLU A 337 0.67 8.52 13.40
C GLU A 337 0.48 8.95 11.94
N GLU A 338 0.49 8.01 11.00
CA GLU A 338 0.28 8.27 9.57
C GLU A 338 -1.18 8.17 9.15
N ASN A 339 -2.04 7.65 10.01
CA ASN A 339 -3.43 7.32 9.74
C ASN A 339 -4.39 8.18 10.56
N GLU A 340 -4.87 7.71 11.70
CA GLU A 340 -5.88 8.41 12.49
C GLU A 340 -5.40 9.77 13.01
N GLU A 341 -4.14 9.92 13.41
CA GLU A 341 -3.63 11.21 13.87
C GLU A 341 -3.59 12.26 12.75
N VAL A 342 -3.28 11.85 11.50
CA VAL A 342 -3.37 12.72 10.33
C VAL A 342 -4.81 13.13 10.07
N VAL A 343 -5.75 12.17 10.12
CA VAL A 343 -7.20 12.42 9.96
C VAL A 343 -7.70 13.38 11.02
N GLN A 344 -7.38 13.14 12.30
CA GLN A 344 -7.73 14.01 13.43
C GLN A 344 -7.23 15.44 13.23
N ALA A 345 -5.95 15.57 12.90
CA ALA A 345 -5.32 16.87 12.68
C ALA A 345 -5.86 17.59 11.45
N ALA A 346 -6.30 16.84 10.41
CA ALA A 346 -6.97 17.40 9.25
C ALA A 346 -8.36 17.91 9.58
N LEU A 347 -9.17 17.12 10.30
CA LEU A 347 -10.52 17.50 10.75
C LEU A 347 -10.51 18.70 11.72
N ASN A 348 -9.50 18.79 12.56
CA ASN A 348 -9.32 19.93 13.48
C ASN A 348 -8.79 21.19 12.80
N SER A 349 -8.43 21.13 11.51
CA SER A 349 -7.96 22.31 10.78
C SER A 349 -9.10 23.30 10.57
N LYS A 350 -8.77 24.60 10.74
CA LYS A 350 -9.73 25.67 10.40
C LYS A 350 -9.83 25.83 8.87
N HIS A 351 -10.97 26.37 8.42
CA HIS A 351 -11.17 26.78 7.02
C HIS A 351 -11.33 25.65 5.98
N HIS A 352 -11.90 24.50 6.35
CA HIS A 352 -12.35 23.52 5.40
C HIS A 352 -13.81 23.11 5.60
N GLU A 353 -14.41 22.61 4.53
CA GLU A 353 -15.82 22.21 4.51
C GLU A 353 -16.00 20.68 4.34
N PHE A 354 -14.98 19.90 4.67
CA PHE A 354 -15.03 18.46 4.56
C PHE A 354 -15.37 17.80 5.90
N GLN A 355 -16.06 16.68 5.80
CA GLN A 355 -16.34 15.78 6.92
C GLN A 355 -15.96 14.35 6.53
N LEU A 356 -15.58 13.57 7.50
CA LEU A 356 -15.34 12.14 7.33
C LEU A 356 -16.67 11.43 7.08
N VAL A 357 -16.66 10.38 6.25
CA VAL A 357 -17.87 9.64 5.85
C VAL A 357 -17.70 8.17 6.10
N ASN A 358 -18.63 7.57 6.82
CA ASN A 358 -18.67 6.14 7.02
C ASN A 358 -19.02 5.42 5.72
N VAL A 359 -18.06 4.67 5.19
CA VAL A 359 -18.19 3.91 3.94
C VAL A 359 -18.33 2.40 4.15
N SER A 360 -18.53 1.93 5.39
CA SER A 360 -18.65 0.50 5.73
C SER A 360 -19.72 -0.23 4.92
N LYS A 361 -20.83 0.46 4.60
CA LYS A 361 -21.89 -0.08 3.74
C LYS A 361 -21.45 -0.41 2.30
N LYS A 362 -20.29 0.11 1.85
CA LYS A 362 -19.70 -0.21 0.54
C LYS A 362 -18.86 -1.49 0.58
N LEU A 363 -18.55 -1.95 1.78
CA LEU A 363 -17.74 -3.15 2.03
C LEU A 363 -18.50 -4.11 2.97
N PRO A 364 -19.59 -4.74 2.49
CA PRO A 364 -20.42 -5.62 3.33
C PRO A 364 -19.57 -6.75 3.93
N GLY A 365 -19.74 -6.96 5.24
CA GLY A 365 -19.00 -7.98 6.00
C GLY A 365 -17.57 -7.61 6.38
N TRP A 366 -17.04 -6.44 5.95
CA TRP A 366 -15.73 -5.95 6.38
C TRP A 366 -15.71 -5.65 7.86
N LYS A 367 -14.64 -6.06 8.56
CA LYS A 367 -14.54 -5.91 10.03
C LYS A 367 -13.31 -5.13 10.48
N SER A 368 -12.39 -4.82 9.58
CA SER A 368 -11.15 -4.10 9.92
C SER A 368 -11.38 -2.59 9.81
N PHE A 369 -11.51 -1.93 10.95
CA PHE A 369 -11.71 -0.48 11.06
C PHE A 369 -10.57 0.16 11.84
N GLY A 370 -10.54 1.49 11.91
CA GLY A 370 -9.61 2.27 12.69
C GLY A 370 -9.76 2.05 14.20
N SER A 371 -8.82 2.64 14.97
CA SER A 371 -8.77 2.49 16.42
C SER A 371 -9.96 3.13 17.12
N GLU A 372 -10.51 2.43 18.10
CA GLU A 372 -11.57 2.94 19.01
C GLU A 372 -11.07 4.07 19.94
N ASP A 373 -9.75 4.32 19.99
CA ASP A 373 -9.19 5.47 20.71
C ASP A 373 -9.57 6.80 20.06
N PHE A 374 -10.09 6.77 18.82
CA PHE A 374 -10.58 7.92 18.08
C PHE A 374 -12.09 7.80 17.87
N GLU A 375 -12.85 8.85 18.22
CA GLU A 375 -14.32 8.86 18.07
C GLU A 375 -14.80 8.49 16.66
N PHE A 376 -14.00 8.83 15.65
CA PHE A 376 -14.26 8.54 14.23
C PHE A 376 -13.59 7.26 13.73
N GLY A 377 -12.91 6.51 14.58
CA GLY A 377 -12.10 5.35 14.15
C GLY A 377 -12.89 4.35 13.30
N THR A 378 -14.13 4.06 13.66
CA THR A 378 -15.00 3.13 12.93
C THR A 378 -15.44 3.64 11.54
N GLU A 379 -15.19 4.91 11.21
CA GLU A 379 -15.44 5.48 9.88
C GLU A 379 -14.24 5.29 8.94
N CYS A 380 -13.06 4.98 9.51
CA CYS A 380 -11.85 4.67 8.77
C CYS A 380 -11.77 3.18 8.48
N ILE A 381 -11.32 2.84 7.28
CA ILE A 381 -11.15 1.45 6.85
C ILE A 381 -9.67 1.07 6.97
N TYR A 382 -9.42 -0.06 7.62
CA TYR A 382 -8.15 -0.78 7.50
C TYR A 382 -8.32 -2.04 6.65
N SER A 383 -7.26 -2.50 6.05
CA SER A 383 -7.05 -3.90 5.72
C SER A 383 -5.88 -4.43 6.56
N ARG A 384 -6.03 -5.63 7.05
CA ARG A 384 -5.02 -6.30 7.88
C ARG A 384 -4.68 -7.65 7.30
N PRO A 385 -3.41 -7.97 7.16
CA PRO A 385 -2.98 -9.23 6.56
C PRO A 385 -3.59 -10.47 7.20
N GLU A 386 -3.76 -10.47 8.51
CA GLU A 386 -4.21 -11.62 9.28
C GLU A 386 -5.72 -11.87 9.14
N THR A 387 -6.50 -10.80 8.96
CA THR A 387 -7.96 -10.87 8.92
C THR A 387 -8.51 -10.82 7.50
N ASP A 388 -7.90 -10.01 6.62
CA ASP A 388 -8.45 -9.69 5.30
C ASP A 388 -7.68 -10.37 4.15
N LEU A 389 -6.62 -11.12 4.45
CA LEU A 389 -5.76 -11.86 3.52
C LEU A 389 -5.18 -10.99 2.39
N THR A 390 -4.99 -9.70 2.65
CA THR A 390 -4.44 -8.69 1.75
C THR A 390 -3.37 -7.89 2.49
N ASN A 391 -2.65 -6.98 1.85
CA ASN A 391 -1.66 -6.15 2.55
C ASN A 391 -2.32 -5.21 3.56
N GLY A 392 -1.54 -4.74 4.54
CA GLY A 392 -1.96 -3.69 5.45
C GLY A 392 -2.13 -2.37 4.70
N PHE A 393 -3.27 -1.71 4.93
CA PHE A 393 -3.64 -0.48 4.24
C PHE A 393 -4.65 0.31 5.07
N PHE A 394 -4.67 1.61 4.90
CA PHE A 394 -5.61 2.52 5.55
C PHE A 394 -6.33 3.39 4.53
N VAL A 395 -7.62 3.63 4.74
CA VAL A 395 -8.42 4.54 3.90
C VAL A 395 -9.36 5.38 4.77
N ALA A 396 -9.36 6.69 4.53
CA ALA A 396 -10.33 7.64 5.06
C ALA A 396 -11.00 8.40 3.89
N VAL A 397 -12.31 8.46 3.90
CA VAL A 397 -13.12 9.12 2.85
C VAL A 397 -13.74 10.38 3.40
N PHE A 398 -13.53 11.49 2.73
CA PHE A 398 -14.09 12.78 3.10
C PHE A 398 -15.02 13.29 2.01
N GLU A 399 -16.13 13.85 2.42
CA GLU A 399 -17.06 14.54 1.53
C GLU A 399 -17.24 16.00 1.96
N ARG A 400 -17.43 16.89 0.97
CA ARG A 400 -17.73 18.28 1.26
C ARG A 400 -19.12 18.37 1.89
N LYS A 401 -19.24 19.11 3.00
CA LYS A 401 -20.49 19.39 3.69
C LYS A 401 -21.46 20.10 2.75
N LYS A 402 -22.69 19.64 2.70
CA LYS A 402 -23.76 20.36 1.97
C LYS A 402 -24.09 21.63 2.75
N HIS A 403 -23.89 22.78 2.14
CA HIS A 403 -24.47 24.02 2.68
C HIS A 403 -25.98 24.03 2.35
N TYR A 404 -26.80 23.85 3.36
CA TYR A 404 -28.22 24.17 3.23
C TYR A 404 -28.31 25.69 3.16
N SER A 405 -28.70 26.26 2.00
CA SER A 405 -29.08 27.66 1.93
C SER A 405 -30.30 27.91 2.83
N ARG A 406 -30.37 29.05 3.54
CA ARG A 406 -31.50 29.38 4.40
C ARG A 406 -32.84 29.41 3.65
N ASP A 407 -32.84 29.34 2.34
CA ASP A 407 -34.08 29.31 1.49
C ASP A 407 -34.73 27.92 1.42
N ASP A 408 -34.02 26.83 1.80
CA ASP A 408 -34.60 25.47 1.82
C ASP A 408 -35.43 25.15 3.10
N THR A 409 -35.55 26.12 4.04
CA THR A 409 -36.27 25.93 5.30
C THR A 409 -37.77 26.01 5.22
N ARG A 410 -38.36 26.18 4.02
CA ARG A 410 -39.83 26.25 3.85
C ARG A 410 -40.55 24.90 3.89
N SER A 411 -39.88 23.80 4.17
CA SER A 411 -40.49 22.46 4.22
C SER A 411 -40.07 21.59 5.40
N VAL A 412 -39.63 22.19 6.53
CA VAL A 412 -39.37 21.42 7.76
C VAL A 412 -40.58 21.54 8.67
N PRO A 413 -41.17 20.44 9.16
CA PRO A 413 -42.25 20.51 10.15
C PRO A 413 -41.77 21.18 11.44
N GLU A 414 -42.64 22.00 12.05
CA GLU A 414 -42.42 22.88 13.20
C GLU A 414 -42.04 22.19 14.55
N ASN A 415 -41.32 21.09 14.57
CA ASN A 415 -41.03 20.37 15.82
C ASN A 415 -39.55 20.32 16.21
N ASN A 416 -38.70 21.27 15.80
CA ASN A 416 -37.29 21.31 16.23
C ASN A 416 -36.82 22.74 16.60
N GLN A 417 -37.64 23.53 17.28
CA GLN A 417 -37.21 24.86 17.78
C GLN A 417 -36.20 24.76 18.96
N ASP A 418 -36.17 23.67 19.69
CA ASP A 418 -35.31 23.54 20.88
C ASP A 418 -33.78 23.32 20.56
N TYR A 419 -33.43 22.97 19.31
CA TYR A 419 -32.04 22.73 18.91
C TYR A 419 -31.29 23.97 18.44
N ILE A 420 -32.01 25.06 18.11
CA ILE A 420 -31.42 26.30 17.56
C ILE A 420 -31.06 27.31 18.68
N GLU A 421 -31.72 27.25 19.82
CA GLU A 421 -31.40 28.14 20.96
C GLU A 421 -30.14 27.79 21.71
N ASP A 422 -29.70 26.53 21.69
CA ASP A 422 -28.50 26.07 22.41
C ASP A 422 -27.19 26.40 21.65
N MET A 423 -27.25 26.60 20.33
CA MET A 423 -26.08 26.99 19.53
C MET A 423 -25.77 28.50 19.59
N ASN A 424 -26.74 29.35 19.93
CA ASN A 424 -26.54 30.80 20.02
C ASN A 424 -26.04 31.30 21.40
N LYS A 425 -25.90 30.39 22.39
CA LYS A 425 -25.38 30.73 23.74
C LYS A 425 -23.91 30.40 23.97
N LYS A 426 -23.21 29.88 22.92
CA LYS A 426 -21.77 29.53 23.00
C LYS A 426 -20.91 30.24 21.96
N VAL A 427 -21.24 31.48 21.60
CA VAL A 427 -20.36 32.41 20.90
C VAL A 427 -19.93 33.49 21.86
#